data_1ec34cd7db4b05572684f4cf84cff10f
#
_entry.id   1ec34cd7db4b05572684f4cf84cff10f
#
_cell.length_a   1.000
_cell.length_b   1.000
_cell.length_c   1.000
_cell.angle_alpha   90.00
_cell.angle_beta   90.00
_cell.angle_gamma   90.00
#
_symmetry.space_group_name_H-M   'P 1'
#
loop_
_entity.id
_entity.type
_entity.pdbx_description
1 polymer ?
#
loop_
_entity_poly.entity_id
_entity_poly.type
_entity_poly.pdbx_seq_one_letter_code
_entity_poly.pdbx_strand_id
1 'polypeptide(L)'
;MRSAGVGNIAGYLFGYIKLPQYLPWLGDSQFKVLCAIASFIMALTVGVSVGTCAERDPTFDSAPAETGGGVLAFFKGLFRSVNKLPDQIKRVCEVQFLAWIGWFPFLFYITTYVGQIYVDPLLAAEPNMPDDKIDAIWEDATRIGTRALLLFAVVTFLSSVVLPFVIPPTFQAPQPDRPMTPATPMTPATPHSMGGSGYFALSHTPRGTPKTLSERITQSMDVLQIKTLTLRRAWVFSHIAFAVLMLLTFVIRSTLGATILVGAIGIPWCITNWAPFAIIASEISKRDAIRRGIIRPSDRSSQIGEDDGAADSAGVVLGIHNVAIAAPQVIATLVSAVMFKFLQKPRGVPYDNSVAWVLRFGGVCAVAAAWLTLRVHEEKEEEVEEQSFRRRMS
;
A
#
# COMPACT_ATOMS: atom_id res chain seq x y z
N MET A 1 -7.19 -3.91 2.34
CA MET A 1 -7.24 -2.44 2.42
C MET A 1 -8.48 -1.89 3.11
N ARG A 2 -9.70 -2.32 2.75
CA ARG A 2 -10.93 -1.77 3.36
C ARG A 2 -10.97 -1.94 4.88
N SER A 3 -10.63 -3.12 5.40
CA SER A 3 -10.57 -3.37 6.85
C SER A 3 -9.55 -2.49 7.57
N ALA A 4 -8.36 -2.31 6.98
CA ALA A 4 -7.35 -1.40 7.50
C ALA A 4 -7.83 0.07 7.49
N GLY A 5 -8.60 0.47 6.46
CA GLY A 5 -9.22 1.80 6.39
C GLY A 5 -10.19 2.05 7.54
N VAL A 6 -11.05 1.09 7.88
CA VAL A 6 -11.97 1.18 9.03
C VAL A 6 -11.17 1.30 10.33
N GLY A 7 -10.12 0.48 10.49
CA GLY A 7 -9.24 0.52 11.67
C GLY A 7 -8.54 1.88 11.83
N ASN A 8 -8.05 2.47 10.73
CA ASN A 8 -7.42 3.78 10.76
C ASN A 8 -8.41 4.90 11.14
N ILE A 9 -9.64 4.88 10.59
CA ILE A 9 -10.69 5.83 10.95
C ILE A 9 -10.99 5.73 12.45
N ALA A 10 -11.19 4.52 12.97
CA ALA A 10 -11.44 4.30 14.40
C ALA A 10 -10.26 4.77 15.26
N GLY A 11 -9.02 4.42 14.87
CA GLY A 11 -7.81 4.81 15.60
C GLY A 11 -7.62 6.33 15.68
N TYR A 12 -7.79 7.05 14.57
CA TYR A 12 -7.68 8.51 14.58
C TYR A 12 -8.87 9.19 15.27
N LEU A 13 -10.05 8.61 15.22
CA LEU A 13 -11.19 9.09 15.99
C LEU A 13 -10.92 9.01 17.50
N PHE A 14 -10.43 7.87 17.98
CA PHE A 14 -10.00 7.73 19.37
C PHE A 14 -8.83 8.64 19.73
N GLY A 15 -7.91 8.89 18.81
CA GLY A 15 -6.83 9.86 19.01
C GLY A 15 -7.31 11.31 19.12
N TYR A 16 -8.44 11.66 18.49
CA TYR A 16 -9.02 13.00 18.53
C TYR A 16 -9.87 13.26 19.78
N ILE A 17 -10.63 12.27 20.26
CA ILE A 17 -11.49 12.36 21.43
C ILE A 17 -10.64 12.45 22.71
N LYS A 18 -11.06 13.27 23.69
CA LYS A 18 -10.42 13.36 25.03
C LYS A 18 -10.77 12.12 25.88
N LEU A 19 -10.13 10.98 25.59
CA LEU A 19 -10.41 9.69 26.22
C LEU A 19 -10.30 9.68 27.76
N PRO A 20 -9.34 10.36 28.41
CA PRO A 20 -9.27 10.37 29.86
C PRO A 20 -10.52 10.89 30.55
N GLN A 21 -11.31 11.74 29.88
CA GLN A 21 -12.60 12.24 30.41
C GLN A 21 -13.68 11.16 30.45
N TYR A 22 -13.62 10.17 29.54
CA TYR A 22 -14.60 9.10 29.40
C TYR A 22 -14.13 7.79 30.09
N LEU A 23 -12.82 7.56 30.11
CA LEU A 23 -12.19 6.34 30.61
C LEU A 23 -11.06 6.64 31.62
N PRO A 24 -11.35 7.36 32.72
CA PRO A 24 -10.31 7.80 33.67
C PRO A 24 -9.63 6.64 34.39
N TRP A 25 -10.27 5.48 34.45
CA TRP A 25 -9.74 4.25 35.08
C TRP A 25 -8.66 3.55 34.23
N LEU A 26 -8.53 3.87 32.92
CA LEU A 26 -7.47 3.34 32.05
C LEU A 26 -6.19 4.20 32.07
N GLY A 27 -6.27 5.41 32.59
CA GLY A 27 -5.10 6.32 32.71
C GLY A 27 -5.49 7.79 32.75
N ASP A 28 -4.55 8.59 33.23
CA ASP A 28 -4.65 10.05 33.41
C ASP A 28 -4.28 10.84 32.16
N SER A 29 -3.63 10.20 31.16
CA SER A 29 -3.23 10.85 29.91
C SER A 29 -3.81 10.15 28.68
N GLN A 30 -4.02 10.93 27.60
CA GLN A 30 -4.49 10.44 26.32
C GLN A 30 -3.66 9.25 25.81
N PHE A 31 -2.32 9.35 25.96
CA PHE A 31 -1.41 8.31 25.50
C PHE A 31 -1.60 7.00 26.27
N LYS A 32 -1.72 7.04 27.60
CA LYS A 32 -1.91 5.85 28.43
C LYS A 32 -3.21 5.13 28.06
N VAL A 33 -4.30 5.87 27.91
CA VAL A 33 -5.61 5.29 27.54
C VAL A 33 -5.56 4.66 26.15
N LEU A 34 -4.94 5.33 25.17
CA LEU A 34 -4.78 4.79 23.82
C LEU A 34 -3.94 3.51 23.82
N CYS A 35 -2.83 3.49 24.56
CA CYS A 35 -1.99 2.28 24.68
C CYS A 35 -2.76 1.11 25.33
N ALA A 36 -3.54 1.37 26.37
CA ALA A 36 -4.35 0.35 27.01
C ALA A 36 -5.40 -0.26 26.04
N ILE A 37 -6.13 0.62 25.31
CA ILE A 37 -7.12 0.18 24.32
C ILE A 37 -6.44 -0.61 23.18
N ALA A 38 -5.33 -0.12 22.63
CA ALA A 38 -4.60 -0.78 21.57
C ALA A 38 -4.08 -2.17 22.00
N SER A 39 -3.53 -2.26 23.22
CA SER A 39 -3.06 -3.52 23.79
C SER A 39 -4.19 -4.52 23.99
N PHE A 40 -5.34 -4.08 24.47
CA PHE A 40 -6.52 -4.94 24.63
C PHE A 40 -7.04 -5.47 23.29
N ILE A 41 -7.19 -4.58 22.28
CA ILE A 41 -7.63 -4.98 20.93
C ILE A 41 -6.62 -5.94 20.30
N MET A 42 -5.32 -5.68 20.45
CA MET A 42 -4.26 -6.55 19.96
C MET A 42 -4.32 -7.94 20.62
N ALA A 43 -4.44 -7.99 21.94
CA ALA A 43 -4.55 -9.27 22.67
C ALA A 43 -5.79 -10.06 22.23
N LEU A 44 -6.94 -9.39 22.06
CA LEU A 44 -8.18 -10.01 21.60
C LEU A 44 -8.04 -10.55 20.17
N THR A 45 -7.51 -9.75 19.23
CA THR A 45 -7.38 -10.16 17.82
C THR A 45 -6.36 -11.28 17.65
N VAL A 46 -5.23 -11.24 18.37
CA VAL A 46 -4.24 -12.32 18.38
C VAL A 46 -4.83 -13.58 19.00
N GLY A 47 -5.56 -13.46 20.13
CA GLY A 47 -6.23 -14.60 20.77
C GLY A 47 -7.23 -15.28 19.85
N VAL A 48 -8.06 -14.50 19.12
CA VAL A 48 -8.99 -15.06 18.13
C VAL A 48 -8.22 -15.74 17.00
N SER A 49 -7.17 -15.12 16.48
CA SER A 49 -6.37 -15.71 15.39
C SER A 49 -5.72 -17.03 15.80
N VAL A 50 -5.09 -17.08 16.97
CA VAL A 50 -4.46 -18.30 17.49
C VAL A 50 -5.51 -19.39 17.77
N GLY A 51 -6.70 -19.02 18.25
CA GLY A 51 -7.77 -19.98 18.54
C GLY A 51 -8.49 -20.52 17.30
N THR A 52 -8.43 -19.81 16.16
CA THR A 52 -9.16 -20.19 14.94
C THR A 52 -8.26 -20.74 13.83
N CYS A 53 -6.98 -20.37 13.80
CA CYS A 53 -6.03 -20.86 12.81
C CYS A 53 -5.29 -22.07 13.33
N ALA A 54 -5.49 -23.24 12.69
CA ALA A 54 -4.65 -24.40 12.92
C ALA A 54 -3.36 -24.28 12.08
N GLU A 55 -2.21 -24.41 12.73
CA GLU A 55 -0.93 -24.49 12.05
C GLU A 55 -0.85 -25.76 11.21
N ARG A 56 -0.39 -25.65 9.99
CA ARG A 56 -0.07 -26.80 9.15
C ARG A 56 1.30 -27.34 9.57
N ASP A 57 1.40 -28.65 9.72
CA ASP A 57 2.67 -29.30 10.07
C ASP A 57 3.71 -29.03 8.95
N PRO A 58 4.84 -28.38 9.27
CA PRO A 58 5.88 -28.04 8.29
C PRO A 58 6.55 -29.28 7.66
N THR A 59 6.37 -30.48 8.23
CA THR A 59 6.89 -31.73 7.64
C THR A 59 6.20 -32.08 6.32
N PHE A 60 5.00 -31.55 6.06
CA PHE A 60 4.29 -31.73 4.78
C PHE A 60 4.72 -30.73 3.69
N ASP A 61 5.44 -29.67 4.05
CA ASP A 61 6.04 -28.76 3.10
C ASP A 61 7.43 -29.29 2.71
N SER A 62 7.75 -29.23 1.43
CA SER A 62 9.08 -29.66 0.93
C SER A 62 10.17 -29.07 1.80
N ALA A 63 11.10 -29.88 2.26
CA ALA A 63 12.14 -29.48 3.20
C ALA A 63 12.77 -28.15 2.79
N PRO A 64 12.86 -27.16 3.69
CA PRO A 64 13.58 -25.93 3.38
C PRO A 64 14.99 -26.33 2.97
N ALA A 65 15.45 -25.80 1.84
CA ALA A 65 16.84 -25.97 1.43
C ALA A 65 17.72 -25.64 2.64
N GLU A 66 18.58 -26.56 3.04
CA GLU A 66 19.42 -26.45 4.23
C GLU A 66 20.08 -25.07 4.33
N THR A 67 19.51 -24.20 5.13
CA THR A 67 20.12 -22.93 5.49
C THR A 67 21.10 -23.17 6.64
N GLY A 68 22.05 -24.09 6.40
CA GLY A 68 23.21 -24.31 7.25
C GLY A 68 24.23 -23.19 7.11
N GLY A 69 23.83 -21.96 7.41
CA GLY A 69 24.73 -20.83 7.35
C GLY A 69 24.21 -19.68 8.17
N GLY A 70 25.02 -19.11 9.06
CA GLY A 70 24.64 -18.02 9.95
C GLY A 70 24.06 -16.78 9.19
N VAL A 71 23.84 -15.70 9.91
CA VAL A 71 23.23 -14.44 9.44
C VAL A 71 23.77 -13.98 8.05
N LEU A 72 25.07 -14.15 7.82
CA LEU A 72 25.70 -13.78 6.55
C LEU A 72 25.20 -14.64 5.36
N ALA A 73 25.00 -15.93 5.58
CA ALA A 73 24.46 -16.83 4.54
C ALA A 73 23.00 -16.49 4.21
N PHE A 74 22.21 -16.11 5.23
CA PHE A 74 20.86 -15.60 5.05
C PHE A 74 20.82 -14.35 4.16
N PHE A 75 21.64 -13.33 4.46
CA PHE A 75 21.72 -12.13 3.62
C PHE A 75 22.22 -12.42 2.20
N LYS A 76 23.23 -13.31 2.06
CA LYS A 76 23.71 -13.73 0.74
C LYS A 76 22.62 -14.47 -0.05
N GLY A 77 21.83 -15.31 0.60
CA GLY A 77 20.65 -15.96 0.03
C GLY A 77 19.60 -14.95 -0.43
N LEU A 78 19.29 -13.96 0.41
CA LEU A 78 18.34 -12.89 0.10
C LEU A 78 18.80 -12.08 -1.13
N PHE A 79 20.08 -11.65 -1.18
CA PHE A 79 20.62 -10.94 -2.35
C PHE A 79 20.57 -11.79 -3.63
N ARG A 80 20.84 -13.09 -3.52
CA ARG A 80 20.73 -14.01 -4.66
C ARG A 80 19.26 -14.12 -5.13
N SER A 81 18.29 -14.19 -4.19
CA SER A 81 16.87 -14.23 -4.52
C SER A 81 16.39 -12.94 -5.17
N VAL A 82 16.86 -11.77 -4.71
CA VAL A 82 16.57 -10.46 -5.35
C VAL A 82 17.06 -10.43 -6.81
N ASN A 83 18.24 -10.98 -7.09
CA ASN A 83 18.78 -11.02 -8.45
C ASN A 83 18.01 -11.98 -9.38
N LYS A 84 17.37 -13.00 -8.81
CA LYS A 84 16.54 -13.98 -9.53
C LYS A 84 15.09 -13.54 -9.71
N LEU A 85 14.67 -12.41 -9.11
CA LEU A 85 13.31 -11.90 -9.26
C LEU A 85 13.00 -11.60 -10.73
N PRO A 86 11.77 -11.86 -11.18
CA PRO A 86 11.26 -11.40 -12.46
C PRO A 86 11.46 -9.88 -12.63
N ASP A 87 11.86 -9.45 -13.83
CA ASP A 87 12.15 -8.03 -14.10
C ASP A 87 11.02 -7.10 -13.72
N GLN A 88 9.78 -7.49 -13.95
CA GLN A 88 8.61 -6.70 -13.56
C GLN A 88 8.53 -6.51 -12.04
N ILE A 89 8.72 -7.58 -11.27
CA ILE A 89 8.68 -7.54 -9.79
C ILE A 89 9.86 -6.74 -9.25
N LYS A 90 11.06 -6.91 -9.83
CA LYS A 90 12.25 -6.15 -9.47
C LYS A 90 12.02 -4.65 -9.65
N ARG A 91 11.45 -4.22 -10.79
CA ARG A 91 11.10 -2.81 -11.04
C ARG A 91 10.08 -2.28 -10.04
N VAL A 92 9.07 -3.07 -9.68
CA VAL A 92 8.13 -2.69 -8.63
C VAL A 92 8.83 -2.47 -7.30
N CYS A 93 9.78 -3.35 -6.92
CA CYS A 93 10.57 -3.19 -5.69
C CYS A 93 11.46 -1.93 -5.73
N GLU A 94 12.08 -1.61 -6.87
CA GLU A 94 12.88 -0.39 -7.05
C GLU A 94 12.04 0.88 -6.87
N VAL A 95 10.84 0.92 -7.47
CA VAL A 95 9.90 2.03 -7.30
C VAL A 95 9.47 2.17 -5.85
N GLN A 96 9.09 1.05 -5.21
CA GLN A 96 8.67 1.05 -3.82
C GLN A 96 9.79 1.53 -2.89
N PHE A 97 11.01 1.04 -3.08
CA PHE A 97 12.15 1.47 -2.28
C PHE A 97 12.31 3.00 -2.29
N LEU A 98 12.27 3.62 -3.47
CA LEU A 98 12.46 5.06 -3.60
C LEU A 98 11.22 5.85 -3.12
N ALA A 99 10.02 5.37 -3.42
CA ALA A 99 8.77 5.99 -2.97
C ALA A 99 8.67 6.02 -1.44
N TRP A 100 9.07 4.94 -0.76
CA TRP A 100 8.97 4.85 0.69
C TRP A 100 10.00 5.71 1.43
N ILE A 101 11.15 6.07 0.81
CA ILE A 101 12.01 7.13 1.35
C ILE A 101 11.20 8.43 1.50
N GLY A 102 10.29 8.72 0.56
CA GLY A 102 9.42 9.90 0.62
C GLY A 102 8.21 9.74 1.55
N TRP A 103 7.62 8.55 1.63
CA TRP A 103 6.44 8.31 2.46
C TRP A 103 6.73 8.30 3.96
N PHE A 104 7.89 7.81 4.41
CA PHE A 104 8.22 7.77 5.84
C PHE A 104 8.26 9.16 6.50
N PRO A 105 8.85 10.21 5.90
CA PRO A 105 8.74 11.58 6.42
C PRO A 105 7.28 12.03 6.62
N PHE A 106 6.41 11.75 5.67
CA PHE A 106 4.99 12.05 5.83
C PHE A 106 4.39 11.31 7.02
N LEU A 107 4.58 10.00 7.13
CA LEU A 107 4.03 9.20 8.22
C LEU A 107 4.50 9.64 9.60
N PHE A 108 5.76 10.08 9.71
CA PHE A 108 6.33 10.43 11.00
C PHE A 108 6.04 11.87 11.41
N TYR A 109 6.00 12.80 10.47
CA TYR A 109 6.07 14.23 10.81
C TYR A 109 4.86 15.05 10.36
N ILE A 110 3.87 14.46 9.69
CA ILE A 110 2.73 15.23 9.16
C ILE A 110 1.87 15.85 10.26
N THR A 111 1.69 15.15 11.39
CA THR A 111 0.97 15.70 12.55
C THR A 111 1.71 16.88 13.17
N THR A 112 3.03 16.78 13.27
CA THR A 112 3.91 17.86 13.75
C THR A 112 3.84 19.06 12.82
N TYR A 113 3.83 18.85 11.49
CA TYR A 113 3.68 19.93 10.50
C TYR A 113 2.35 20.69 10.68
N VAL A 114 1.24 19.96 10.81
CA VAL A 114 -0.07 20.59 11.05
C VAL A 114 -0.11 21.30 12.39
N GLY A 115 0.46 20.67 13.42
CA GLY A 115 0.57 21.25 14.76
C GLY A 115 1.40 22.53 14.78
N GLN A 116 2.50 22.54 14.04
CA GLN A 116 3.39 23.72 13.96
C GLN A 116 2.69 24.94 13.35
N ILE A 117 1.93 24.76 12.28
CA ILE A 117 1.11 25.84 11.69
C ILE A 117 0.11 26.42 12.70
N TYR A 118 -0.40 25.60 13.62
CA TYR A 118 -1.28 26.07 14.70
C TYR A 118 -0.52 26.79 15.80
N VAL A 119 0.63 26.28 16.20
CA VAL A 119 1.42 26.79 17.34
C VAL A 119 2.18 28.07 16.99
N ASP A 120 2.68 28.19 15.76
CA ASP A 120 3.52 29.31 15.33
C ASP A 120 2.95 30.71 15.64
N PRO A 121 1.68 31.03 15.30
CA PRO A 121 1.11 32.35 15.60
C PRO A 121 0.94 32.59 17.11
N LEU A 122 0.72 31.54 17.90
CA LEU A 122 0.58 31.64 19.35
C LEU A 122 1.93 31.95 20.02
N LEU A 123 3.00 31.27 19.57
CA LEU A 123 4.36 31.55 20.04
C LEU A 123 4.85 32.94 19.61
N ALA A 124 4.44 33.36 18.38
CA ALA A 124 4.80 34.69 17.91
C ALA A 124 4.10 35.82 18.71
N ALA A 125 2.90 35.56 19.22
CA ALA A 125 2.17 36.53 20.06
C ALA A 125 2.72 36.64 21.49
N GLU A 126 3.37 35.58 22.01
CA GLU A 126 3.93 35.56 23.38
C GLU A 126 5.36 34.97 23.38
N PRO A 127 6.39 35.77 23.05
CA PRO A 127 7.76 35.28 22.85
C PRO A 127 8.44 34.65 24.08
N ASN A 128 7.97 34.94 25.30
CA ASN A 128 8.51 34.41 26.56
C ASN A 128 7.50 33.48 27.25
N MET A 129 6.80 32.66 26.46
CA MET A 129 5.80 31.73 26.99
C MET A 129 6.45 30.70 27.93
N PRO A 130 5.87 30.41 29.11
CA PRO A 130 6.35 29.36 30.02
C PRO A 130 6.22 27.97 29.38
N ASP A 131 7.12 27.06 29.77
CA ASP A 131 7.18 25.70 29.17
C ASP A 131 5.91 24.90 29.37
N ASP A 132 5.25 25.02 30.52
CA ASP A 132 3.96 24.37 30.81
C ASP A 132 2.85 24.82 29.86
N LYS A 133 2.84 26.10 29.49
CA LYS A 133 1.90 26.66 28.53
C LYS A 133 2.20 26.20 27.11
N ILE A 134 3.50 26.11 26.74
CA ILE A 134 3.95 25.56 25.47
C ILE A 134 3.49 24.08 25.34
N ASP A 135 3.65 23.29 26.42
CA ASP A 135 3.21 21.89 26.43
C ASP A 135 1.70 21.75 26.22
N ALA A 136 0.89 22.58 26.89
CA ALA A 136 -0.56 22.58 26.71
C ALA A 136 -0.99 22.93 25.28
N ILE A 137 -0.33 23.91 24.65
CA ILE A 137 -0.60 24.28 23.26
C ILE A 137 -0.22 23.14 22.29
N TRP A 138 0.88 22.46 22.53
CA TRP A 138 1.30 21.32 21.72
C TRP A 138 0.38 20.11 21.89
N GLU A 139 -0.24 19.92 23.05
CA GLU A 139 -1.28 18.90 23.22
C GLU A 139 -2.50 19.20 22.34
N ASP A 140 -2.96 20.46 22.30
CA ASP A 140 -4.03 20.89 21.40
C ASP A 140 -3.64 20.77 19.93
N ALA A 141 -2.41 21.14 19.59
CA ALA A 141 -1.84 20.99 18.25
C ALA A 141 -1.83 19.54 17.77
N THR A 142 -1.47 18.61 18.64
CA THR A 142 -1.48 17.16 18.35
C THR A 142 -2.89 16.68 18.02
N ARG A 143 -3.91 17.15 18.73
CA ARG A 143 -5.30 16.82 18.41
C ARG A 143 -5.75 17.38 17.06
N ILE A 144 -5.32 18.59 16.73
CA ILE A 144 -5.59 19.19 15.41
C ILE A 144 -4.92 18.38 14.30
N GLY A 145 -3.67 17.94 14.50
CA GLY A 145 -2.96 17.04 13.60
C GLY A 145 -3.68 15.69 13.43
N THR A 146 -4.18 15.13 14.53
CA THR A 146 -4.94 13.86 14.50
C THR A 146 -6.27 14.01 13.77
N ARG A 147 -6.95 15.17 13.88
CA ARG A 147 -8.15 15.47 13.08
C ARG A 147 -7.83 15.52 11.58
N ALA A 148 -6.67 16.05 11.19
CA ALA A 148 -6.23 16.01 9.80
C ALA A 148 -5.99 14.58 9.31
N LEU A 149 -5.40 13.71 10.14
CA LEU A 149 -5.26 12.28 9.85
C LEU A 149 -6.59 11.54 9.80
N LEU A 150 -7.59 11.95 10.57
CA LEU A 150 -8.95 11.38 10.44
C LEU A 150 -9.53 11.67 9.06
N LEU A 151 -9.40 12.92 8.57
CA LEU A 151 -9.81 13.25 7.19
C LEU A 151 -9.05 12.44 6.16
N PHE A 152 -7.72 12.30 6.31
CA PHE A 152 -6.87 11.44 5.48
C PHE A 152 -7.39 9.99 5.45
N ALA A 153 -7.73 9.42 6.60
CA ALA A 153 -8.23 8.05 6.68
C ALA A 153 -9.60 7.89 5.99
N VAL A 154 -10.51 8.85 6.15
CA VAL A 154 -11.81 8.86 5.46
C VAL A 154 -11.61 8.93 3.95
N VAL A 155 -10.78 9.86 3.45
CA VAL A 155 -10.49 9.99 2.02
C VAL A 155 -9.82 8.73 1.48
N THR A 156 -8.86 8.15 2.21
CA THR A 156 -8.22 6.88 1.84
C THR A 156 -9.23 5.75 1.74
N PHE A 157 -10.14 5.64 2.71
CA PHE A 157 -11.18 4.62 2.70
C PHE A 157 -12.12 4.79 1.49
N LEU A 158 -12.62 5.99 1.26
CA LEU A 158 -13.47 6.29 0.10
C LEU A 158 -12.74 6.00 -1.21
N SER A 159 -11.47 6.39 -1.32
CA SER A 159 -10.63 6.08 -2.48
C SER A 159 -10.47 4.57 -2.69
N SER A 160 -10.32 3.79 -1.62
CA SER A 160 -10.20 2.32 -1.70
C SER A 160 -11.49 1.63 -2.18
N VAL A 161 -12.63 2.30 -2.02
CA VAL A 161 -13.92 1.83 -2.55
C VAL A 161 -14.10 2.26 -4.01
N VAL A 162 -13.78 3.51 -4.35
CA VAL A 162 -14.08 4.11 -5.65
C VAL A 162 -13.07 3.73 -6.73
N LEU A 163 -11.76 3.75 -6.43
CA LEU A 163 -10.71 3.56 -7.44
C LEU A 163 -10.79 2.23 -8.21
N PRO A 164 -11.15 1.07 -7.61
CA PRO A 164 -11.30 -0.18 -8.34
C PRO A 164 -12.42 -0.16 -9.40
N PHE A 165 -13.37 0.79 -9.31
CA PHE A 165 -14.39 0.97 -10.33
C PHE A 165 -13.93 1.84 -11.50
N VAL A 166 -12.92 2.68 -11.28
CA VAL A 166 -12.41 3.64 -12.26
C VAL A 166 -11.21 3.06 -13.04
N ILE A 167 -10.38 2.27 -12.35
CA ILE A 167 -9.15 1.70 -12.92
C ILE A 167 -9.45 0.27 -13.37
N PRO A 168 -9.28 -0.07 -14.66
CA PRO A 168 -9.52 -1.42 -15.15
C PRO A 168 -8.55 -2.44 -14.51
N PRO A 169 -8.97 -3.70 -14.34
CA PRO A 169 -8.11 -4.77 -13.85
C PRO A 169 -6.97 -5.05 -14.83
N THR A 170 -5.79 -5.37 -14.32
CA THR A 170 -4.56 -5.50 -15.10
C THR A 170 -4.52 -6.81 -15.89
N PHE A 171 -4.79 -7.95 -15.26
CA PHE A 171 -4.70 -9.27 -15.86
C PHE A 171 -5.85 -10.17 -15.41
N GLN A 172 -6.47 -10.84 -16.37
CA GLN A 172 -7.40 -11.95 -16.12
C GLN A 172 -6.85 -13.17 -16.83
N ALA A 173 -6.43 -14.19 -16.07
CA ALA A 173 -6.04 -15.44 -16.68
C ALA A 173 -7.21 -15.99 -17.52
N PRO A 174 -6.97 -16.39 -18.79
CA PRO A 174 -7.99 -17.05 -19.57
C PRO A 174 -8.52 -18.25 -18.79
N GLN A 175 -9.83 -18.31 -18.59
CA GLN A 175 -10.43 -19.53 -18.05
C GLN A 175 -10.28 -20.60 -19.10
N PRO A 176 -9.74 -21.80 -18.77
CA PRO A 176 -9.75 -22.91 -19.71
C PRO A 176 -11.22 -23.14 -20.10
N ASP A 177 -11.49 -23.10 -21.40
CA ASP A 177 -12.78 -23.50 -21.93
C ASP A 177 -13.07 -24.86 -21.31
N ARG A 178 -14.09 -24.93 -20.44
CA ARG A 178 -14.54 -26.20 -19.91
C ARG A 178 -14.95 -27.00 -21.16
N PRO A 179 -14.33 -28.16 -21.46
CA PRO A 179 -14.82 -28.98 -22.51
C PRO A 179 -16.30 -29.23 -22.18
N MET A 180 -17.20 -28.85 -23.10
CA MET A 180 -18.59 -29.20 -22.99
C MET A 180 -18.66 -30.73 -23.16
N THR A 181 -18.42 -31.44 -22.06
CA THR A 181 -18.75 -32.86 -21.99
C THR A 181 -20.25 -32.97 -22.20
N PRO A 182 -20.72 -33.79 -23.17
CA PRO A 182 -22.15 -34.08 -23.31
C PRO A 182 -22.67 -34.54 -21.95
N ALA A 183 -23.81 -34.00 -21.55
CA ALA A 183 -24.42 -34.24 -20.25
C ALA A 183 -24.54 -35.75 -19.97
N THR A 184 -23.65 -36.28 -19.15
CA THR A 184 -23.81 -37.59 -18.52
C THR A 184 -24.78 -37.41 -17.34
N PRO A 185 -25.72 -38.34 -17.11
CA PRO A 185 -26.74 -38.20 -16.08
C PRO A 185 -26.12 -38.13 -14.69
N MET A 186 -26.65 -37.25 -13.88
CA MET A 186 -26.24 -36.82 -12.55
C MET A 186 -25.82 -37.96 -11.62
N THR A 187 -24.55 -37.93 -11.18
CA THR A 187 -24.12 -38.50 -9.91
C THR A 187 -24.09 -37.37 -8.87
N PRO A 188 -24.57 -37.56 -7.64
CA PRO A 188 -24.57 -36.50 -6.62
C PRO A 188 -23.14 -36.03 -6.32
N ALA A 189 -22.91 -34.75 -6.46
CA ALA A 189 -21.61 -34.13 -6.17
C ALA A 189 -21.30 -34.21 -4.67
N THR A 190 -20.22 -34.86 -4.31
CA THR A 190 -19.58 -34.74 -2.98
C THR A 190 -19.02 -33.32 -2.81
N PRO A 191 -19.23 -32.67 -1.65
CA PRO A 191 -18.78 -31.31 -1.43
C PRO A 191 -17.35 -31.29 -0.91
N HIS A 192 -16.34 -31.46 -1.77
CA HIS A 192 -14.95 -31.22 -1.42
C HIS A 192 -14.15 -30.72 -2.63
N SER A 193 -14.08 -29.41 -2.77
CA SER A 193 -12.89 -28.67 -3.20
C SER A 193 -13.16 -27.17 -3.10
N MET A 194 -12.98 -26.61 -1.90
CA MET A 194 -12.74 -25.19 -1.76
C MET A 194 -11.29 -24.92 -2.14
N GLY A 195 -11.05 -24.68 -3.42
CA GLY A 195 -9.78 -24.20 -3.95
C GLY A 195 -9.94 -22.75 -4.38
N GLY A 196 -9.26 -21.85 -3.67
CA GLY A 196 -8.78 -20.55 -4.14
C GLY A 196 -9.75 -19.68 -4.95
N SER A 197 -10.69 -19.01 -4.29
CA SER A 197 -11.39 -17.90 -4.93
C SER A 197 -10.50 -16.66 -4.94
N GLY A 198 -9.92 -16.36 -6.10
CA GLY A 198 -9.42 -15.01 -6.38
C GLY A 198 -10.58 -14.02 -6.24
N TYR A 199 -10.36 -12.93 -5.57
CA TYR A 199 -11.36 -11.90 -5.19
C TYR A 199 -12.06 -11.19 -6.37
N PHE A 200 -11.85 -11.60 -7.61
CA PHE A 200 -12.44 -11.00 -8.83
C PHE A 200 -12.71 -12.01 -9.96
N ALA A 201 -13.19 -13.20 -9.67
CA ALA A 201 -13.70 -14.07 -10.72
C ALA A 201 -15.10 -13.62 -11.17
N LEU A 202 -15.16 -12.77 -12.19
CA LEU A 202 -16.40 -12.43 -12.88
C LEU A 202 -16.74 -13.55 -13.88
N SER A 203 -17.73 -14.35 -13.54
CA SER A 203 -18.26 -15.40 -14.44
C SER A 203 -19.05 -14.77 -15.58
N HIS A 204 -18.64 -15.01 -16.83
CA HIS A 204 -19.49 -14.76 -17.99
C HIS A 204 -20.59 -15.82 -18.05
N THR A 205 -21.82 -15.43 -17.75
CA THR A 205 -23.02 -16.27 -17.97
C THR A 205 -23.52 -16.14 -19.41
N PRO A 206 -24.10 -17.22 -19.99
CA PRO A 206 -24.68 -17.19 -21.36
C PRO A 206 -25.82 -16.16 -21.44
N ARG A 207 -25.91 -15.47 -22.59
CA ARG A 207 -26.96 -14.50 -22.91
C ARG A 207 -28.35 -15.14 -22.77
N GLY A 208 -29.14 -14.72 -21.79
CA GLY A 208 -30.55 -15.10 -21.65
C GLY A 208 -31.11 -15.32 -20.27
N THR A 209 -30.27 -15.39 -19.20
CA THR A 209 -30.76 -15.47 -17.80
C THR A 209 -30.98 -14.09 -17.19
N PRO A 210 -32.01 -13.90 -16.33
CA PRO A 210 -32.21 -12.62 -15.65
C PRO A 210 -30.96 -12.33 -14.80
N LYS A 211 -30.29 -11.19 -15.09
CA LYS A 211 -29.06 -10.76 -14.44
C LYS A 211 -29.28 -10.58 -12.95
N THR A 212 -28.47 -11.26 -12.15
CA THR A 212 -28.41 -11.04 -10.71
C THR A 212 -28.01 -9.61 -10.40
N LEU A 213 -28.35 -9.11 -9.20
CA LEU A 213 -27.98 -7.75 -8.77
C LEU A 213 -26.47 -7.52 -8.91
N SER A 214 -25.63 -8.54 -8.61
CA SER A 214 -24.19 -8.50 -8.76
C SER A 214 -23.75 -8.31 -10.21
N GLU A 215 -24.38 -8.96 -11.18
CA GLU A 215 -24.08 -8.83 -12.61
C GLU A 215 -24.47 -7.46 -13.17
N ARG A 216 -25.58 -6.89 -12.68
CA ARG A 216 -25.99 -5.52 -13.04
C ARG A 216 -24.99 -4.50 -12.51
N ILE A 217 -24.51 -4.67 -11.29
CA ILE A 217 -23.47 -3.82 -10.68
C ILE A 217 -22.18 -3.93 -11.50
N THR A 218 -21.73 -5.14 -11.83
CA THR A 218 -20.53 -5.36 -12.63
C THR A 218 -20.61 -4.72 -14.01
N GLN A 219 -21.73 -4.87 -14.70
CA GLN A 219 -21.92 -4.26 -16.01
C GLN A 219 -22.00 -2.72 -15.96
N SER A 220 -22.54 -2.16 -14.86
CA SER A 220 -22.51 -0.72 -14.62
C SER A 220 -21.08 -0.24 -14.32
N MET A 221 -20.25 -1.09 -13.75
CA MET A 221 -18.84 -0.79 -13.44
C MET A 221 -18.00 -0.65 -14.71
N ASP A 222 -18.23 -1.47 -15.75
CA ASP A 222 -17.52 -1.38 -17.02
C ASP A 222 -17.70 -0.03 -17.73
N VAL A 223 -18.84 0.64 -17.48
CA VAL A 223 -19.13 1.98 -18.01
C VAL A 223 -18.33 3.07 -17.28
N LEU A 224 -18.01 2.87 -16.00
CA LEU A 224 -17.24 3.84 -15.19
C LEU A 224 -15.73 3.71 -15.40
N GLN A 225 -15.26 2.62 -15.99
CA GLN A 225 -13.82 2.39 -16.18
C GLN A 225 -13.23 3.34 -17.23
N ILE A 226 -12.21 4.09 -16.82
CA ILE A 226 -11.42 4.90 -17.73
C ILE A 226 -10.38 4.00 -18.40
N LYS A 227 -10.70 3.51 -19.60
CA LYS A 227 -9.87 2.53 -20.35
C LYS A 227 -8.41 2.99 -20.59
N THR A 228 -8.17 4.30 -20.57
CA THR A 228 -6.84 4.90 -20.73
C THR A 228 -6.07 5.00 -19.42
N LEU A 229 -6.74 4.86 -18.26
CA LEU A 229 -6.13 4.93 -16.94
C LEU A 229 -5.69 3.53 -16.48
N THR A 230 -4.58 3.07 -17.01
CA THR A 230 -3.97 1.80 -16.58
C THR A 230 -3.45 1.89 -15.15
N LEU A 231 -3.26 0.75 -14.49
CA LEU A 231 -2.75 0.72 -13.11
C LEU A 231 -1.37 1.37 -12.99
N ARG A 232 -0.48 1.18 -13.97
CA ARG A 232 0.82 1.86 -14.04
C ARG A 232 0.65 3.38 -14.08
N ARG A 233 -0.22 3.90 -14.97
CA ARG A 233 -0.47 5.34 -15.10
C ARG A 233 -1.07 5.93 -13.83
N ALA A 234 -2.03 5.24 -13.23
CA ALA A 234 -2.59 5.65 -11.94
C ALA A 234 -1.51 5.75 -10.86
N TRP A 235 -0.56 4.80 -10.85
CA TRP A 235 0.54 4.81 -9.90
C TRP A 235 1.54 5.95 -10.16
N VAL A 236 1.87 6.27 -11.43
CA VAL A 236 2.66 7.46 -11.80
C VAL A 236 1.94 8.73 -11.31
N PHE A 237 0.65 8.87 -11.60
CA PHE A 237 -0.14 10.02 -11.15
C PHE A 237 -0.18 10.14 -9.63
N SER A 238 -0.23 9.02 -8.90
CA SER A 238 -0.19 9.06 -7.43
C SER A 238 1.11 9.63 -6.89
N HIS A 239 2.25 9.26 -7.47
CA HIS A 239 3.54 9.81 -7.07
C HIS A 239 3.66 11.31 -7.40
N ILE A 240 3.20 11.71 -8.59
CA ILE A 240 3.18 13.13 -8.97
C ILE A 240 2.25 13.93 -8.05
N ALA A 241 1.04 13.41 -7.77
CA ALA A 241 0.10 14.07 -6.87
C ALA A 241 0.69 14.22 -5.45
N PHE A 242 1.34 13.16 -4.92
CA PHE A 242 2.01 13.25 -3.63
C PHE A 242 3.14 14.29 -3.64
N ALA A 243 3.97 14.31 -4.68
CA ALA A 243 5.04 15.30 -4.83
C ALA A 243 4.49 16.74 -4.84
N VAL A 244 3.45 17.00 -5.62
CA VAL A 244 2.78 18.30 -5.67
C VAL A 244 2.23 18.71 -4.32
N LEU A 245 1.54 17.79 -3.62
CA LEU A 245 0.99 18.04 -2.29
C LEU A 245 2.10 18.36 -1.28
N MET A 246 3.26 17.67 -1.34
CA MET A 246 4.42 18.01 -0.50
C MET A 246 5.00 19.39 -0.83
N LEU A 247 5.04 19.78 -2.10
CA LEU A 247 5.51 21.10 -2.49
C LEU A 247 4.51 22.22 -2.12
N LEU A 248 3.20 21.94 -2.06
CA LEU A 248 2.21 22.91 -1.59
C LEU A 248 2.45 23.35 -0.13
N THR A 249 3.25 22.62 0.65
CA THR A 249 3.70 23.05 1.99
C THR A 249 4.49 24.37 1.96
N PHE A 250 4.96 24.85 0.79
CA PHE A 250 5.54 26.20 0.66
C PHE A 250 4.51 27.31 0.81
N VAL A 251 3.26 27.04 0.40
CA VAL A 251 2.20 28.06 0.29
C VAL A 251 1.21 27.99 1.46
N ILE A 252 1.00 26.80 2.00
CA ILE A 252 0.00 26.59 3.08
C ILE A 252 0.48 27.24 4.38
N ARG A 253 -0.38 28.13 4.93
CA ARG A 253 -0.13 28.88 6.15
C ARG A 253 -1.25 28.75 7.18
N SER A 254 -2.33 28.04 6.88
CA SER A 254 -3.48 27.85 7.77
C SER A 254 -3.69 26.40 8.14
N THR A 255 -4.18 26.14 9.35
CA THR A 255 -4.52 24.81 9.83
C THR A 255 -5.60 24.13 8.98
N LEU A 256 -6.56 24.91 8.45
CA LEU A 256 -7.57 24.39 7.52
C LEU A 256 -6.92 23.95 6.21
N GLY A 257 -6.05 24.77 5.61
CA GLY A 257 -5.31 24.43 4.40
C GLY A 257 -4.45 23.19 4.59
N ALA A 258 -3.74 23.07 5.72
CA ALA A 258 -2.96 21.90 6.08
C ALA A 258 -3.84 20.65 6.25
N THR A 259 -5.01 20.78 6.87
CA THR A 259 -5.97 19.67 7.04
C THR A 259 -6.48 19.17 5.69
N ILE A 260 -6.84 20.08 4.78
CA ILE A 260 -7.29 19.74 3.42
C ILE A 260 -6.15 19.05 2.63
N LEU A 261 -4.93 19.58 2.72
CA LEU A 261 -3.75 18.97 2.09
C LEU A 261 -3.56 17.54 2.58
N VAL A 262 -3.56 17.32 3.90
CA VAL A 262 -3.41 15.98 4.50
C VAL A 262 -4.52 15.05 4.05
N GLY A 263 -5.76 15.53 4.01
CA GLY A 263 -6.89 14.76 3.47
C GLY A 263 -6.67 14.35 2.01
N ALA A 264 -6.23 15.27 1.15
CA ALA A 264 -5.98 15.01 -0.26
C ALA A 264 -4.90 13.94 -0.51
N ILE A 265 -3.91 13.81 0.39
CA ILE A 265 -2.86 12.78 0.33
C ILE A 265 -3.47 11.36 0.49
N GLY A 266 -4.66 11.24 1.03
CA GLY A 266 -5.35 9.94 1.12
C GLY A 266 -5.57 9.25 -0.22
N ILE A 267 -5.72 10.00 -1.32
CA ILE A 267 -5.87 9.45 -2.68
C ILE A 267 -4.57 8.78 -3.16
N PRO A 268 -3.42 9.49 -3.25
CA PRO A 268 -2.16 8.88 -3.65
C PRO A 268 -1.70 7.79 -2.68
N TRP A 269 -1.99 7.90 -1.38
CA TRP A 269 -1.73 6.85 -0.41
C TRP A 269 -2.46 5.54 -0.75
N CYS A 270 -3.74 5.62 -1.08
CA CYS A 270 -4.53 4.46 -1.47
C CYS A 270 -3.93 3.76 -2.69
N ILE A 271 -3.56 4.51 -3.73
CA ILE A 271 -2.99 3.94 -4.96
C ILE A 271 -1.63 3.31 -4.69
N THR A 272 -0.75 3.99 -3.95
CA THR A 272 0.60 3.49 -3.61
C THR A 272 0.55 2.20 -2.80
N ASN A 273 -0.47 2.01 -1.97
CA ASN A 273 -0.65 0.77 -1.20
C ASN A 273 -1.38 -0.34 -1.97
N TRP A 274 -2.02 -0.04 -3.09
CA TRP A 274 -2.77 -1.03 -3.86
C TRP A 274 -2.06 -1.45 -5.15
N ALA A 275 -1.57 -0.49 -5.95
CA ALA A 275 -1.04 -0.73 -7.28
C ALA A 275 0.14 -1.72 -7.32
N PRO A 276 1.16 -1.62 -6.45
CA PRO A 276 2.29 -2.55 -6.46
C PRO A 276 1.86 -4.00 -6.21
N PHE A 277 0.99 -4.22 -5.24
CA PHE A 277 0.47 -5.57 -4.94
C PHE A 277 -0.36 -6.14 -6.08
N ALA A 278 -1.16 -5.30 -6.76
CA ALA A 278 -1.94 -5.75 -7.91
C ALA A 278 -1.02 -6.12 -9.09
N ILE A 279 0.05 -5.35 -9.36
CA ILE A 279 1.03 -5.65 -10.40
C ILE A 279 1.80 -6.93 -10.07
N ILE A 280 2.25 -7.12 -8.83
CA ILE A 280 2.93 -8.35 -8.39
C ILE A 280 2.00 -9.56 -8.52
N ALA A 281 0.76 -9.43 -8.08
CA ALA A 281 -0.22 -10.52 -8.15
C ALA A 281 -0.53 -10.90 -9.62
N SER A 282 -0.63 -9.92 -10.53
CA SER A 282 -0.85 -10.18 -11.95
C SER A 282 0.34 -10.93 -12.56
N GLU A 283 1.58 -10.53 -12.24
CA GLU A 283 2.79 -11.21 -12.72
C GLU A 283 2.89 -12.66 -12.21
N ILE A 284 2.61 -12.89 -10.93
CA ILE A 284 2.57 -14.25 -10.35
C ILE A 284 1.49 -15.10 -11.05
N SER A 285 0.29 -14.55 -11.26
CA SER A 285 -0.81 -15.26 -11.93
C SER A 285 -0.47 -15.58 -13.38
N LYS A 286 0.18 -14.67 -14.10
CA LYS A 286 0.64 -14.86 -15.48
C LYS A 286 1.65 -16.01 -15.56
N ARG A 287 2.62 -16.05 -14.66
CA ARG A 287 3.62 -17.12 -14.59
C ARG A 287 3.02 -18.48 -14.26
N ASP A 288 2.07 -18.52 -13.32
CA ASP A 288 1.35 -19.74 -13.00
C ASP A 288 0.53 -20.25 -14.22
N ALA A 289 -0.13 -19.37 -14.96
CA ALA A 289 -0.84 -19.70 -16.18
C ALA A 289 0.10 -20.25 -17.29
N ILE A 290 1.32 -19.72 -17.42
CA ILE A 290 2.35 -20.23 -18.34
C ILE A 290 2.82 -21.63 -17.90
N ARG A 291 3.10 -21.85 -16.62
CA ARG A 291 3.50 -23.15 -16.08
C ARG A 291 2.43 -24.23 -16.30
N ARG A 292 1.16 -23.84 -16.20
CA ARG A 292 0.03 -24.77 -16.47
C ARG A 292 -0.24 -24.97 -17.96
N GLY A 293 0.50 -24.32 -18.85
CA GLY A 293 0.31 -24.42 -20.30
C GLY A 293 -0.95 -23.72 -20.82
N ILE A 294 -1.60 -22.88 -20.01
CA ILE A 294 -2.81 -22.12 -20.38
C ILE A 294 -2.43 -20.99 -21.36
N ILE A 295 -1.25 -20.40 -21.16
CA ILE A 295 -0.71 -19.32 -22.00
C ILE A 295 0.64 -19.75 -22.52
N ARG A 296 0.94 -19.44 -23.80
CA ARG A 296 2.29 -19.66 -24.35
C ARG A 296 3.23 -18.57 -23.86
N PRO A 297 4.48 -18.91 -23.48
CA PRO A 297 5.46 -17.91 -23.11
C PRO A 297 5.73 -16.98 -24.31
N SER A 298 5.73 -15.67 -24.07
CA SER A 298 6.31 -14.72 -25.03
C SER A 298 7.85 -14.85 -24.98
N ASP A 299 8.57 -14.48 -26.05
CA ASP A 299 10.04 -14.59 -26.12
C ASP A 299 10.78 -13.96 -24.94
N ARG A 300 10.18 -12.94 -24.30
CA ARG A 300 10.68 -12.30 -23.07
C ARG A 300 10.47 -13.15 -21.81
N SER A 301 9.44 -14.00 -21.78
CA SER A 301 9.12 -14.86 -20.63
C SER A 301 9.76 -16.27 -20.74
N SER A 302 10.42 -16.58 -21.85
CA SER A 302 11.11 -17.86 -22.09
C SER A 302 12.35 -18.08 -21.21
N GLN A 303 12.78 -17.09 -20.42
CA GLN A 303 13.82 -17.24 -19.39
C GLN A 303 13.28 -17.85 -18.07
N ILE A 304 12.09 -18.44 -18.07
CA ILE A 304 11.61 -19.25 -16.95
C ILE A 304 12.38 -20.60 -17.02
N GLY A 305 13.58 -20.61 -16.40
CA GLY A 305 14.34 -21.85 -16.20
C GLY A 305 13.55 -22.80 -15.31
N GLU A 306 13.57 -24.09 -15.64
CA GLU A 306 12.93 -25.17 -14.87
C GLU A 306 13.37 -25.21 -13.37
N ASP A 307 14.46 -24.51 -13.03
CA ASP A 307 15.12 -24.55 -11.70
C ASP A 307 14.71 -23.40 -10.76
N ASP A 308 13.79 -22.50 -11.18
CA ASP A 308 13.44 -21.30 -10.41
C ASP A 308 12.26 -21.47 -9.41
N GLY A 309 11.86 -22.70 -9.13
CA GLY A 309 10.70 -23.00 -8.28
C GLY A 309 10.69 -22.36 -6.89
N ALA A 310 11.84 -22.13 -6.28
CA ALA A 310 11.95 -21.52 -4.96
C ALA A 310 11.94 -19.98 -4.99
N ALA A 311 12.54 -19.36 -6.03
CA ALA A 311 12.58 -17.90 -6.17
C ALA A 311 11.22 -17.30 -6.60
N ASP A 312 10.37 -18.13 -7.22
CA ASP A 312 9.05 -17.76 -7.73
C ASP A 312 7.91 -18.05 -6.72
N SER A 313 8.22 -18.52 -5.50
CA SER A 313 7.18 -18.69 -4.50
C SER A 313 6.61 -17.32 -4.10
N ALA A 314 5.28 -17.18 -4.09
CA ALA A 314 4.60 -15.94 -3.75
C ALA A 314 5.06 -15.38 -2.39
N GLY A 315 5.41 -16.26 -1.44
CA GLY A 315 5.91 -15.87 -0.14
C GLY A 315 7.27 -15.18 -0.18
N VAL A 316 8.23 -15.70 -0.99
CA VAL A 316 9.56 -15.10 -1.17
C VAL A 316 9.43 -13.74 -1.87
N VAL A 317 8.64 -13.65 -2.93
CA VAL A 317 8.38 -12.39 -3.64
C VAL A 317 7.80 -11.32 -2.72
N LEU A 318 6.77 -11.66 -1.95
CA LEU A 318 6.15 -10.73 -1.00
C LEU A 318 7.10 -10.37 0.15
N GLY A 319 7.94 -11.30 0.59
CA GLY A 319 8.98 -11.03 1.59
C GLY A 319 10.02 -10.02 1.09
N ILE A 320 10.52 -10.18 -0.13
CA ILE A 320 11.46 -9.23 -0.75
C ILE A 320 10.78 -7.87 -0.97
N HIS A 321 9.54 -7.85 -1.45
CA HIS A 321 8.77 -6.62 -1.59
C HIS A 321 8.58 -5.89 -0.25
N ASN A 322 8.36 -6.63 0.85
CA ASN A 322 8.30 -6.07 2.20
C ASN A 322 9.63 -5.43 2.63
N VAL A 323 10.75 -6.06 2.29
CA VAL A 323 12.09 -5.47 2.54
C VAL A 323 12.25 -4.17 1.74
N ALA A 324 11.80 -4.13 0.49
CA ALA A 324 11.85 -2.92 -0.34
C ALA A 324 10.98 -1.77 0.23
N ILE A 325 9.94 -2.08 1.00
CA ILE A 325 9.11 -1.10 1.70
C ILE A 325 9.75 -0.67 3.04
N ALA A 326 10.27 -1.62 3.82
CA ALA A 326 10.72 -1.35 5.18
C ALA A 326 12.15 -0.76 5.26
N ALA A 327 13.07 -1.23 4.42
CA ALA A 327 14.47 -0.76 4.46
C ALA A 327 14.64 0.75 4.23
N PRO A 328 13.87 1.42 3.36
CA PRO A 328 13.90 2.87 3.17
C PRO A 328 13.66 3.68 4.44
N GLN A 329 13.00 3.12 5.45
CA GLN A 329 12.74 3.78 6.72
C GLN A 329 14.04 4.26 7.39
N VAL A 330 15.09 3.43 7.35
CA VAL A 330 16.40 3.77 7.92
C VAL A 330 16.99 4.98 7.22
N ILE A 331 16.95 4.98 5.87
CA ILE A 331 17.47 6.10 5.07
C ILE A 331 16.67 7.37 5.35
N ALA A 332 15.33 7.28 5.31
CA ALA A 332 14.46 8.42 5.59
C ALA A 332 14.69 9.01 6.98
N THR A 333 14.87 8.15 7.99
CA THR A 333 15.15 8.59 9.37
C THR A 333 16.51 9.28 9.47
N LEU A 334 17.55 8.71 8.87
CA LEU A 334 18.89 9.33 8.88
C LEU A 334 18.90 10.68 8.18
N VAL A 335 18.31 10.77 6.98
CA VAL A 335 18.21 12.04 6.25
C VAL A 335 17.40 13.08 7.04
N SER A 336 16.27 12.67 7.62
CA SER A 336 15.45 13.55 8.47
C SER A 336 16.24 14.05 9.68
N ALA A 337 16.99 13.18 10.36
CA ALA A 337 17.81 13.55 11.51
C ALA A 337 18.89 14.58 11.14
N VAL A 338 19.55 14.40 9.99
CA VAL A 338 20.53 15.37 9.47
C VAL A 338 19.84 16.70 9.16
N MET A 339 18.69 16.69 8.50
CA MET A 339 17.95 17.91 8.18
C MET A 339 17.50 18.65 9.44
N PHE A 340 16.99 17.95 10.45
CA PHE A 340 16.63 18.57 11.73
C PHE A 340 17.85 19.17 12.43
N LYS A 341 18.99 18.47 12.47
CA LYS A 341 20.22 19.00 13.07
C LYS A 341 20.61 20.38 12.53
N PHE A 342 20.39 20.62 11.23
CA PHE A 342 20.80 21.89 10.60
C PHE A 342 19.69 22.93 10.51
N LEU A 343 18.42 22.51 10.48
CA LEU A 343 17.30 23.40 10.17
C LEU A 343 16.39 23.67 11.37
N GLN A 344 16.37 22.77 12.38
CA GLN A 344 15.45 22.89 13.49
C GLN A 344 15.84 24.04 14.42
N LYS A 345 14.86 24.86 14.75
CA LYS A 345 15.02 25.95 15.72
C LYS A 345 14.88 25.44 17.16
N PRO A 346 15.40 26.20 18.16
CA PRO A 346 15.17 25.90 19.57
C PRO A 346 13.67 25.87 19.89
N ARG A 347 13.29 25.09 20.92
CA ARG A 347 11.92 25.00 21.40
C ARG A 347 11.37 26.39 21.76
N GLY A 348 10.11 26.64 21.44
CA GLY A 348 9.46 27.93 21.72
C GLY A 348 9.74 29.02 20.70
N VAL A 349 10.62 28.78 19.73
CA VAL A 349 10.87 29.74 18.64
C VAL A 349 9.89 29.49 17.50
N PRO A 350 9.07 30.50 17.12
CA PRO A 350 8.07 30.35 16.08
C PRO A 350 8.69 30.22 14.67
N TYR A 351 7.87 29.75 13.71
CA TYR A 351 8.20 29.60 12.29
C TYR A 351 9.41 28.70 12.02
N ASP A 352 9.47 27.57 12.72
CA ASP A 352 10.40 26.50 12.41
C ASP A 352 9.90 25.73 11.17
N ASN A 353 10.61 25.85 10.06
CA ASN A 353 10.27 25.21 8.80
C ASN A 353 10.96 23.85 8.59
N SER A 354 11.66 23.32 9.58
CA SER A 354 12.46 22.10 9.45
C SER A 354 11.61 20.90 9.05
N VAL A 355 10.44 20.72 9.66
CA VAL A 355 9.50 19.65 9.33
C VAL A 355 8.98 19.78 7.88
N ALA A 356 8.66 21.00 7.46
CA ALA A 356 8.20 21.25 6.09
C ALA A 356 9.29 20.90 5.06
N TRP A 357 10.57 21.15 5.34
CA TRP A 357 11.67 20.77 4.46
C TRP A 357 11.84 19.25 4.36
N VAL A 358 11.68 18.52 5.46
CA VAL A 358 11.69 17.06 5.47
C VAL A 358 10.54 16.49 4.63
N LEU A 359 9.34 17.07 4.69
CA LEU A 359 8.21 16.69 3.84
C LEU A 359 8.48 16.96 2.35
N ARG A 360 9.08 18.11 2.01
CA ARG A 360 9.46 18.47 0.63
C ARG A 360 10.51 17.52 0.05
N PHE A 361 11.49 17.12 0.86
CA PHE A 361 12.43 16.06 0.49
C PHE A 361 11.67 14.77 0.10
N GLY A 362 10.65 14.39 0.88
CA GLY A 362 9.76 13.28 0.53
C GLY A 362 9.09 13.48 -0.83
N GLY A 363 8.66 14.69 -1.15
CA GLY A 363 8.12 15.05 -2.47
C GLY A 363 9.11 14.86 -3.62
N VAL A 364 10.38 15.22 -3.42
CA VAL A 364 11.45 14.99 -4.41
C VAL A 364 11.67 13.50 -4.67
N CYS A 365 11.69 12.69 -3.61
CA CYS A 365 11.79 11.23 -3.76
C CYS A 365 10.61 10.65 -4.55
N ALA A 366 9.40 11.21 -4.36
CA ALA A 366 8.22 10.79 -5.11
C ALA A 366 8.31 11.13 -6.61
N VAL A 367 8.91 12.27 -6.99
CA VAL A 367 9.18 12.57 -8.40
C VAL A 367 10.11 11.52 -9.03
N ALA A 368 11.17 11.14 -8.33
CA ALA A 368 12.07 10.09 -8.80
C ALA A 368 11.38 8.72 -8.87
N ALA A 369 10.50 8.41 -7.90
CA ALA A 369 9.66 7.20 -7.95
C ALA A 369 8.69 7.22 -9.14
N ALA A 370 8.08 8.36 -9.46
CA ALA A 370 7.24 8.51 -10.65
C ALA A 370 8.01 8.19 -11.94
N TRP A 371 9.24 8.68 -12.04
CA TRP A 371 10.11 8.39 -13.20
C TRP A 371 10.46 6.90 -13.29
N LEU A 372 10.78 6.23 -12.18
CA LEU A 372 11.01 4.79 -12.17
C LEU A 372 9.75 4.00 -12.53
N THR A 373 8.56 4.46 -12.11
CA THR A 373 7.28 3.80 -12.41
C THR A 373 7.02 3.73 -13.93
N LEU A 374 7.54 4.68 -14.72
CA LEU A 374 7.45 4.63 -16.18
C LEU A 374 8.20 3.44 -16.80
N ARG A 375 9.14 2.83 -16.07
CA ARG A 375 9.88 1.64 -16.53
C ARG A 375 9.15 0.33 -16.24
N VAL A 376 8.08 0.36 -15.43
CA VAL A 376 7.23 -0.79 -15.17
C VAL A 376 6.45 -1.11 -16.44
N HIS A 377 6.42 -2.37 -16.87
CA HIS A 377 5.75 -2.75 -18.12
C HIS A 377 4.22 -2.61 -18.03
N GLU A 378 3.61 -2.22 -19.14
CA GLU A 378 2.16 -2.17 -19.31
C GLU A 378 1.70 -3.39 -20.12
N GLU A 379 0.73 -4.15 -19.62
CA GLU A 379 0.27 -5.39 -20.29
C GLU A 379 -0.28 -5.15 -21.71
N LYS A 380 -0.90 -3.99 -21.96
CA LYS A 380 -1.35 -3.63 -23.32
C LYS A 380 -0.21 -3.46 -24.31
N GLU A 381 0.95 -3.04 -23.88
CA GLU A 381 2.14 -2.94 -24.73
C GLU A 381 2.64 -4.34 -25.10
N GLU A 382 2.59 -5.30 -24.17
CA GLU A 382 2.95 -6.70 -24.42
C GLU A 382 1.98 -7.38 -25.39
N GLU A 383 0.67 -7.16 -25.25
CA GLU A 383 -0.34 -7.72 -26.19
C GLU A 383 -0.17 -7.17 -27.62
N VAL A 384 0.11 -5.89 -27.77
CA VAL A 384 0.35 -5.25 -29.08
C VAL A 384 1.65 -5.74 -29.68
N GLU A 385 2.71 -5.89 -28.91
CA GLU A 385 3.98 -6.48 -29.39
C GLU A 385 3.79 -7.93 -29.82
N GLU A 386 3.07 -8.74 -29.05
CA GLU A 386 2.77 -10.14 -29.39
C GLU A 386 1.91 -10.26 -30.65
N GLN A 387 0.89 -9.42 -30.80
CA GLN A 387 0.06 -9.39 -32.02
C GLN A 387 0.88 -8.92 -33.23
N SER A 388 1.76 -7.93 -33.07
CA SER A 388 2.63 -7.45 -34.14
C SER A 388 3.64 -8.51 -34.57
N PHE A 389 4.19 -9.27 -33.62
CA PHE A 389 5.09 -10.39 -33.89
C PHE A 389 4.38 -11.53 -34.63
N ARG A 390 3.19 -11.94 -34.20
CA ARG A 390 2.38 -12.94 -34.90
C ARG A 390 2.06 -12.54 -36.35
N ARG A 391 1.77 -11.25 -36.61
CA ARG A 391 1.54 -10.74 -37.98
C ARG A 391 2.80 -10.73 -38.85
N ARG A 392 4.00 -10.70 -38.27
CA ARG A 392 5.26 -10.77 -39.03
C ARG A 392 5.68 -12.21 -39.35
N MET A 393 5.16 -13.18 -38.60
CA MET A 393 5.44 -14.61 -38.78
C MET A 393 4.40 -15.34 -39.65
N SER A 394 3.23 -14.73 -39.86
CA SER A 394 2.17 -15.25 -40.80
C SER A 394 2.34 -14.65 -42.20
#